data_1ea12642b9184fcedc6376c25dc8c2b3
#
_entry.id   1ea12642b9184fcedc6376c25dc8c2b3
#
_cell.length_a   1.000
_cell.length_b   1.000
_cell.length_c   1.000
_cell.angle_alpha   90.00
_cell.angle_beta   90.00
_cell.angle_gamma   90.00
#
_symmetry.space_group_name_H-M   'P 1'
#
loop_
_entity.id
_entity.type
_entity.pdbx_description
1 polymer ?
#
loop_
_entity_poly.entity_id
_entity_poly.type
_entity_poly.pdbx_seq_one_letter_code
_entity_poly.pdbx_strand_id
1 'polypeptide(L)'
;MYRIDPGSGSLRIVAGDFNRPNGLAFTQDERHLYICDSEERHIRLFTVTDDGTGLTGGDVFARCGVGTFDGIRLDSEGRVWAAAGDGLHCFDPDGTLLGKLHVPEVVANLTFGGPQRNHLFMCGTSSLYSIRVSARGARYPG
;
A
#
# COMPACT_ATOMS: atom_id res chain seq x y z
N MET A 1 5.85 1.82 13.79
CA MET A 1 4.67 2.61 13.33
C MET A 1 4.04 3.31 14.51
N TYR A 2 3.62 4.56 14.31
CA TYR A 2 2.99 5.38 15.35
C TYR A 2 1.59 5.80 14.92
N ARG A 3 0.68 5.85 15.88
CA ARG A 3 -0.61 6.53 15.78
C ARG A 3 -0.55 7.82 16.57
N ILE A 4 -1.04 8.90 15.98
CA ILE A 4 -1.24 10.19 16.64
C ILE A 4 -2.72 10.32 16.96
N ASP A 5 -3.05 10.60 18.21
CA ASP A 5 -4.42 10.94 18.58
C ASP A 5 -4.72 12.38 18.19
N PRO A 6 -5.73 12.65 17.34
CA PRO A 6 -5.97 14.01 16.84
C PRO A 6 -6.53 14.96 17.90
N GLY A 7 -7.15 14.44 18.96
CA GLY A 7 -7.72 15.27 20.04
C GLY A 7 -6.70 15.69 21.07
N SER A 8 -5.81 14.78 21.48
CA SER A 8 -4.81 15.00 22.52
C SER A 8 -3.39 15.25 21.99
N GLY A 9 -3.11 14.91 20.72
CA GLY A 9 -1.76 14.93 20.15
C GLY A 9 -0.85 13.81 20.67
N SER A 10 -1.37 12.88 21.49
CA SER A 10 -0.55 11.82 22.07
C SER A 10 -0.09 10.82 21.01
N LEU A 11 1.15 10.35 21.15
CA LEU A 11 1.78 9.34 20.30
C LEU A 11 1.70 7.96 20.96
N ARG A 12 1.31 6.95 20.17
CA ARG A 12 1.31 5.55 20.57
C ARG A 12 1.98 4.70 19.50
N ILE A 13 2.84 3.77 19.92
CA ILE A 13 3.35 2.72 19.05
C ILE A 13 2.23 1.71 18.82
N VAL A 14 1.89 1.46 17.54
CA VAL A 14 0.87 0.48 17.14
C VAL A 14 1.47 -0.78 16.51
N ALA A 15 2.70 -0.67 15.96
CA ALA A 15 3.52 -1.81 15.57
C ALA A 15 4.99 -1.41 15.64
N GLY A 16 5.83 -2.20 16.32
CA GLY A 16 7.23 -1.86 16.63
C GLY A 16 8.26 -2.80 16.01
N ASP A 17 7.83 -3.84 15.32
CA ASP A 17 8.64 -4.95 14.80
C ASP A 17 8.90 -4.84 13.28
N PHE A 18 9.11 -3.62 12.80
CA PHE A 18 9.52 -3.33 11.42
C PHE A 18 11.01 -2.94 11.38
N ASN A 19 11.70 -3.39 10.34
CA ASN A 19 13.07 -2.96 10.06
C ASN A 19 13.08 -1.63 9.28
N ARG A 20 12.26 -1.54 8.23
CA ARG A 20 12.18 -0.34 7.38
C ARG A 20 10.76 -0.11 6.88
N PRO A 21 9.86 0.33 7.78
CA PRO A 21 8.47 0.57 7.41
C PRO A 21 8.40 1.68 6.35
N ASN A 22 7.59 1.46 5.30
CA ASN A 22 7.46 2.36 4.17
C ASN A 22 5.98 2.59 3.82
N GLY A 23 5.52 2.24 2.61
CA GLY A 23 4.17 2.46 2.15
C GLY A 23 3.12 1.81 3.05
N LEU A 24 2.03 2.51 3.27
CA LEU A 24 0.89 1.99 4.01
C LEU A 24 -0.43 2.37 3.32
N ALA A 25 -1.45 1.53 3.45
CA ALA A 25 -2.79 1.80 2.95
C ALA A 25 -3.84 1.02 3.75
N PHE A 26 -4.91 1.69 4.12
CA PHE A 26 -6.08 1.05 4.70
C PHE A 26 -6.95 0.37 3.63
N THR A 27 -7.69 -0.65 4.03
CA THR A 27 -8.85 -1.10 3.27
C THR A 27 -9.93 -0.01 3.25
N GLN A 28 -10.86 -0.11 2.30
CA GLN A 28 -11.88 0.92 2.10
C GLN A 28 -12.86 1.07 3.29
N ASP A 29 -13.03 0.01 4.06
CA ASP A 29 -13.79 -0.03 5.31
C ASP A 29 -12.96 0.33 6.56
N GLU A 30 -11.66 0.66 6.36
CA GLU A 30 -10.68 1.01 7.39
C GLU A 30 -10.45 -0.08 8.46
N ARG A 31 -10.91 -1.32 8.23
CA ARG A 31 -10.75 -2.42 9.18
C ARG A 31 -9.40 -3.12 9.10
N HIS A 32 -8.69 -2.94 7.99
CA HIS A 32 -7.37 -3.54 7.78
C HIS A 32 -6.38 -2.49 7.30
N LEU A 33 -5.12 -2.72 7.61
CA LEU A 33 -4.01 -1.87 7.21
C LEU A 33 -2.87 -2.71 6.64
N TYR A 34 -2.51 -2.42 5.40
CA TYR A 34 -1.32 -2.95 4.76
C TYR A 34 -0.14 -2.04 5.05
N ILE A 35 1.02 -2.62 5.39
CA ILE A 35 2.26 -1.89 5.63
C ILE A 35 3.42 -2.62 4.95
N CYS A 36 4.19 -1.90 4.14
CA CYS A 36 5.44 -2.41 3.57
C CYS A 36 6.56 -2.38 4.59
N ASP A 37 7.38 -3.43 4.62
CA ASP A 37 8.74 -3.39 5.16
C ASP A 37 9.70 -3.56 4.00
N SER A 38 10.40 -2.47 3.64
CA SER A 38 11.29 -2.48 2.48
C SER A 38 12.54 -3.34 2.73
N GLU A 39 13.05 -3.39 3.95
CA GLU A 39 14.21 -4.23 4.29
C GLU A 39 13.86 -5.72 4.24
N GLU A 40 12.71 -6.10 4.79
CA GLU A 40 12.21 -7.48 4.79
C GLU A 40 11.57 -7.88 3.46
N ARG A 41 11.42 -6.93 2.54
CA ARG A 41 10.90 -7.13 1.18
C ARG A 41 9.52 -7.76 1.17
N HIS A 42 8.64 -7.34 2.08
CA HIS A 42 7.28 -7.84 2.17
C HIS A 42 6.26 -6.74 2.49
N ILE A 43 4.98 -7.08 2.29
CA ILE A 43 3.84 -6.34 2.79
C ILE A 43 3.23 -7.17 3.91
N ARG A 44 2.89 -6.55 5.02
CA ARG A 44 2.17 -7.15 6.14
C ARG A 44 0.73 -6.63 6.19
N LEU A 45 -0.18 -7.49 6.61
CA LEU A 45 -1.60 -7.17 6.79
C LEU A 45 -1.96 -7.19 8.26
N PHE A 46 -2.49 -6.08 8.75
CA PHE A 46 -2.96 -5.92 10.12
C PHE A 46 -4.47 -5.73 10.16
N THR A 47 -5.09 -6.17 11.24
CA THR A 47 -6.47 -5.82 11.61
C THR A 47 -6.43 -4.62 12.55
N VAL A 48 -7.25 -3.61 12.27
CA VAL A 48 -7.47 -2.47 13.15
C VAL A 48 -8.36 -2.94 14.30
N THR A 49 -8.01 -2.61 15.55
CA THR A 49 -8.83 -2.94 16.72
C THR A 49 -10.19 -2.25 16.67
N ASP A 50 -11.22 -2.80 17.30
CA ASP A 50 -12.60 -2.30 17.25
C ASP A 50 -12.73 -0.84 17.74
N ASP A 51 -11.86 -0.42 18.65
CA ASP A 51 -11.77 0.96 19.15
C ASP A 51 -10.99 1.90 18.20
N GLY A 52 -10.46 1.37 17.08
CA GLY A 52 -9.67 2.13 16.11
C GLY A 52 -8.32 2.63 16.65
N THR A 53 -7.86 2.13 17.81
CA THR A 53 -6.66 2.68 18.46
C THR A 53 -5.42 1.83 18.33
N GLY A 54 -5.52 0.60 17.88
CA GLY A 54 -4.42 -0.36 17.79
C GLY A 54 -4.47 -1.23 16.54
N LEU A 55 -3.43 -2.05 16.39
CA LEU A 55 -3.30 -3.04 15.32
C LEU A 55 -3.07 -4.41 15.93
N THR A 56 -3.63 -5.45 15.31
CA THR A 56 -3.39 -6.87 15.64
C THR A 56 -3.06 -7.67 14.37
N GLY A 57 -2.55 -8.88 14.52
CA GLY A 57 -2.08 -9.68 13.37
C GLY A 57 -0.73 -9.21 12.86
N GLY A 58 -0.64 -8.92 11.58
CA GLY A 58 0.62 -8.51 10.93
C GLY A 58 1.30 -9.66 10.22
N ASP A 59 0.51 -10.61 9.72
CA ASP A 59 1.01 -11.70 8.89
C ASP A 59 1.52 -11.16 7.54
N VAL A 60 2.46 -11.90 6.95
CA VAL A 60 2.99 -11.55 5.63
C VAL A 60 1.90 -11.78 4.58
N PHE A 61 1.48 -10.70 3.94
CA PHE A 61 0.50 -10.71 2.85
C PHE A 61 1.14 -11.05 1.51
N ALA A 62 2.27 -10.41 1.18
CA ALA A 62 2.98 -10.62 -0.07
C ALA A 62 4.48 -10.36 0.07
N ARG A 63 5.30 -11.04 -0.75
CA ARG A 63 6.76 -10.83 -0.82
C ARG A 63 7.18 -10.24 -2.15
N CYS A 64 8.16 -9.33 -2.12
CA CYS A 64 8.73 -8.71 -3.30
C CYS A 64 9.77 -9.62 -3.95
N GLY A 65 9.54 -9.97 -5.21
CA GLY A 65 10.48 -10.78 -5.99
C GLY A 65 11.64 -9.96 -6.59
N VAL A 66 11.43 -8.68 -6.88
CA VAL A 66 12.42 -7.80 -7.52
C VAL A 66 12.48 -6.47 -6.78
N GLY A 67 13.64 -6.16 -6.22
CA GLY A 67 13.83 -4.96 -5.40
C GLY A 67 13.10 -5.05 -4.06
N THR A 68 12.47 -3.98 -3.65
CA THR A 68 11.69 -3.85 -2.41
C THR A 68 10.34 -3.24 -2.71
N PHE A 69 9.35 -3.48 -1.87
CA PHE A 69 8.11 -2.69 -1.93
C PHE A 69 8.35 -1.31 -1.30
N ASP A 70 7.69 -0.30 -1.91
CA ASP A 70 7.74 1.10 -1.48
C ASP A 70 6.31 1.61 -1.25
N GLY A 71 5.80 2.56 -2.05
CA GLY A 71 4.43 3.03 -1.94
C GLY A 71 3.40 1.98 -2.34
N ILE A 72 2.24 1.97 -1.68
CA ILE A 72 1.11 1.10 -2.01
C ILE A 72 -0.20 1.87 -2.06
N ARG A 73 -1.13 1.41 -2.89
CA ARG A 73 -2.53 1.90 -2.96
C ARG A 73 -3.48 0.74 -3.18
N LEU A 74 -4.72 0.90 -2.74
CA LEU A 74 -5.78 -0.04 -3.03
C LEU A 74 -6.69 0.48 -4.15
N ASP A 75 -7.29 -0.45 -4.88
CA ASP A 75 -8.40 -0.13 -5.79
C ASP A 75 -9.77 -0.44 -5.15
N SER A 76 -10.84 -0.14 -5.89
CA SER A 76 -12.21 -0.30 -5.40
C SER A 76 -12.65 -1.76 -5.22
N GLU A 77 -11.87 -2.72 -5.70
CA GLU A 77 -12.09 -4.16 -5.51
C GLU A 77 -11.20 -4.72 -4.39
N GLY A 78 -10.46 -3.85 -3.67
CA GLY A 78 -9.58 -4.22 -2.57
C GLY A 78 -8.22 -4.78 -3.02
N ARG A 79 -7.91 -4.77 -4.32
CA ARG A 79 -6.60 -5.21 -4.81
C ARG A 79 -5.52 -4.23 -4.37
N VAL A 80 -4.37 -4.79 -3.99
CA VAL A 80 -3.20 -4.02 -3.55
C VAL A 80 -2.27 -3.78 -4.73
N TRP A 81 -2.03 -2.53 -5.05
CA TRP A 81 -1.07 -2.08 -6.06
C TRP A 81 0.17 -1.57 -5.34
N ALA A 82 1.30 -2.22 -5.57
CA ALA A 82 2.55 -1.98 -4.85
C ALA A 82 3.67 -1.58 -5.81
N ALA A 83 4.34 -0.47 -5.51
CA ALA A 83 5.55 -0.04 -6.20
C ALA A 83 6.71 -0.97 -5.86
N ALA A 84 7.51 -1.35 -6.87
CA ALA A 84 8.60 -2.29 -6.76
C ALA A 84 9.75 -1.94 -7.71
N GLY A 85 10.82 -2.75 -7.68
CA GLY A 85 12.02 -2.53 -8.49
C GLY A 85 11.82 -2.69 -9.99
N ASP A 86 10.78 -3.43 -10.43
CA ASP A 86 10.48 -3.71 -11.84
C ASP A 86 9.16 -3.06 -12.31
N GLY A 87 8.60 -2.15 -11.52
CA GLY A 87 7.34 -1.46 -11.82
C GLY A 87 6.30 -1.60 -10.72
N LEU A 88 5.06 -1.92 -11.07
CA LEU A 88 3.99 -2.17 -10.10
C LEU A 88 3.60 -3.63 -10.07
N HIS A 89 3.37 -4.16 -8.88
CA HIS A 89 2.75 -5.46 -8.65
C HIS A 89 1.31 -5.27 -8.21
N CYS A 90 0.38 -6.02 -8.79
CA CYS A 90 -1.03 -6.03 -8.41
C CYS A 90 -1.37 -7.37 -7.76
N PHE A 91 -1.86 -7.31 -6.52
CA PHE A 91 -2.26 -8.49 -5.74
C PHE A 91 -3.76 -8.48 -5.49
N ASP A 92 -4.36 -9.66 -5.55
CA ASP A 92 -5.71 -9.88 -5.06
C ASP A 92 -5.79 -9.73 -3.54
N PRO A 93 -6.96 -9.51 -2.92
CA PRO A 93 -7.09 -9.40 -1.46
C PRO A 93 -6.60 -10.62 -0.67
N ASP A 94 -6.50 -11.78 -1.28
CA ASP A 94 -5.94 -13.00 -0.68
C ASP A 94 -4.40 -13.11 -0.76
N GLY A 95 -3.73 -12.13 -1.37
CA GLY A 95 -2.28 -12.10 -1.56
C GLY A 95 -1.79 -12.74 -2.87
N THR A 96 -2.67 -13.26 -3.70
CA THR A 96 -2.32 -13.81 -5.01
C THR A 96 -1.83 -12.71 -5.94
N LEU A 97 -0.65 -12.86 -6.54
CA LEU A 97 -0.14 -11.93 -7.56
C LEU A 97 -0.96 -12.10 -8.86
N LEU A 98 -1.75 -11.09 -9.20
CA LEU A 98 -2.54 -11.06 -10.43
C LEU A 98 -1.71 -10.69 -11.65
N GLY A 99 -0.71 -9.83 -11.48
CA GLY A 99 0.14 -9.39 -12.57
C GLY A 99 1.07 -8.24 -12.18
N LYS A 100 1.85 -7.83 -13.18
CA LYS A 100 2.79 -6.72 -13.04
C LYS A 100 2.62 -5.72 -14.18
N LEU A 101 2.74 -4.46 -13.88
CA LEU A 101 2.89 -3.39 -14.85
C LEU A 101 4.36 -2.99 -14.88
N HIS A 102 5.09 -3.46 -15.88
CA HIS A 102 6.51 -3.15 -16.03
C HIS A 102 6.72 -1.68 -16.41
N VAL A 103 7.66 -1.05 -15.72
CA VAL A 103 8.13 0.31 -15.97
C VAL A 103 9.66 0.23 -16.09
N PRO A 104 10.29 0.99 -17.01
CA PRO A 104 11.74 0.88 -17.24
C PRO A 104 12.61 1.47 -16.13
N GLU A 105 12.01 1.88 -15.03
CA GLU A 105 12.66 2.45 -13.85
C GLU A 105 12.09 1.83 -12.57
N VAL A 106 12.84 1.93 -11.47
CA VAL A 106 12.32 1.65 -10.13
C VAL A 106 11.18 2.63 -9.84
N VAL A 107 10.05 2.11 -9.40
CA VAL A 107 8.89 2.91 -9.00
C VAL A 107 8.87 3.06 -7.48
N ALA A 108 8.88 4.30 -7.00
CA ALA A 108 8.85 4.59 -5.57
C ALA A 108 7.41 4.74 -5.03
N ASN A 109 6.50 5.29 -5.81
CA ASN A 109 5.14 5.53 -5.35
C ASN A 109 4.15 5.55 -6.51
N LEU A 110 2.87 5.45 -6.19
CA LEU A 110 1.78 5.46 -7.16
C LEU A 110 0.53 6.12 -6.58
N THR A 111 -0.34 6.58 -7.46
CA THR A 111 -1.69 7.03 -7.07
C THR A 111 -2.69 6.88 -8.21
N PHE A 112 -3.94 6.64 -7.86
CA PHE A 112 -5.05 6.72 -8.81
C PHE A 112 -5.59 8.14 -8.87
N GLY A 113 -5.82 8.64 -10.08
CA GLY A 113 -6.35 9.97 -10.32
C GLY A 113 -7.33 10.03 -11.51
N GLY A 114 -7.65 11.26 -11.90
CA GLY A 114 -8.62 11.55 -12.96
C GLY A 114 -10.07 11.44 -12.49
N PRO A 115 -11.04 11.94 -13.30
CA PRO A 115 -12.46 12.00 -12.89
C PRO A 115 -13.07 10.64 -12.55
N GLN A 116 -12.59 9.56 -13.20
CA GLN A 116 -13.05 8.19 -12.96
C GLN A 116 -12.15 7.41 -12.01
N ARG A 117 -11.06 8.03 -11.48
CA ARG A 117 -10.05 7.41 -10.62
C ARG A 117 -9.43 6.13 -11.22
N ASN A 118 -9.31 6.08 -12.52
CA ASN A 118 -8.72 4.97 -13.27
C ASN A 118 -7.46 5.37 -14.05
N HIS A 119 -6.94 6.56 -13.79
CA HIS A 119 -5.67 7.02 -14.33
C HIS A 119 -4.61 6.79 -13.27
N LEU A 120 -3.75 5.82 -13.48
CA LEU A 120 -2.70 5.41 -12.57
C LEU A 120 -1.45 6.22 -12.88
N PHE A 121 -0.94 6.95 -11.90
CA PHE A 121 0.31 7.71 -11.95
C PHE A 121 1.37 7.00 -11.13
N MET A 122 2.60 6.95 -11.64
CA MET A 122 3.72 6.21 -11.05
C MET A 122 4.95 7.10 -11.04
N CYS A 123 5.54 7.28 -9.85
CA CYS A 123 6.77 8.03 -9.66
C CYS A 123 7.96 7.10 -9.88
N GLY A 124 8.56 7.14 -11.08
CA GLY A 124 9.83 6.50 -11.36
C GLY A 124 11.01 7.32 -10.82
N THR A 125 12.22 6.78 -10.95
CA THR A 125 13.44 7.42 -10.45
C THR A 125 13.67 8.82 -11.05
N SER A 126 13.41 8.98 -12.36
CA SER A 126 13.63 10.24 -13.08
C SER A 126 12.37 10.74 -13.80
N SER A 127 11.30 9.95 -13.87
CA SER A 127 10.15 10.23 -14.72
C SER A 127 8.83 10.00 -13.96
N LEU A 128 7.81 10.73 -14.35
CA LEU A 128 6.42 10.46 -13.96
C LEU A 128 5.73 9.70 -15.10
N TYR A 129 5.37 8.47 -14.83
CA TYR A 129 4.63 7.62 -15.76
C TYR A 129 3.14 7.68 -15.48
N SER A 130 2.33 7.47 -16.52
CA SER A 130 0.90 7.33 -16.32
C SER A 130 0.25 6.40 -17.35
N ILE A 131 -0.79 5.70 -16.93
CA ILE A 131 -1.58 4.80 -17.78
C ILE A 131 -3.03 4.79 -17.32
N ARG A 132 -3.96 4.61 -18.23
CA ARG A 132 -5.33 4.28 -17.90
C ARG A 132 -5.49 2.77 -17.73
N VAL A 133 -6.15 2.37 -16.64
CA VAL A 133 -6.45 0.99 -16.31
C VAL A 133 -7.96 0.79 -16.15
N SER A 134 -8.43 -0.45 -16.16
CA SER A 134 -9.83 -0.77 -15.87
C SER A 134 -10.16 -0.62 -14.38
N ALA A 135 -9.18 -0.84 -13.51
CA ALA A 135 -9.30 -0.66 -12.08
C ALA A 135 -9.56 0.82 -11.71
N ARG A 136 -10.26 1.02 -10.61
CA ARG A 136 -10.51 2.36 -10.05
C ARG A 136 -9.92 2.42 -8.64
N GLY A 137 -9.22 3.49 -8.30
CA GLY A 137 -8.70 3.68 -6.96
C GLY A 137 -9.79 3.63 -5.88
N ALA A 138 -9.48 3.10 -4.72
CA ALA A 138 -10.38 3.06 -3.58
C ALA A 138 -10.86 4.47 -3.18
N ARG A 139 -12.07 4.57 -2.61
CA ARG A 139 -12.55 5.77 -1.93
C ARG A 139 -12.54 5.51 -0.44
N TYR A 140 -11.98 6.43 0.29
CA TYR A 140 -12.02 6.41 1.75
C TYR A 140 -13.19 7.27 2.23
N PRO A 141 -13.79 6.93 3.38
CA PRO A 141 -14.75 7.81 4.03
C PRO A 141 -14.11 9.18 4.24
N GLY A 142 -14.84 10.24 3.90
CA GLY A 142 -14.41 11.63 4.10
C GLY A 142 -15.04 12.21 5.34
#